data_e53488ba18fd1f132254a08030d9f128
#
_entry.id   e53488ba18fd1f132254a08030d9f128
#
_cell.length_a   1.000
_cell.length_b   1.000
_cell.length_c   1.000
_cell.angle_alpha   90.00
_cell.angle_beta   90.00
_cell.angle_gamma   90.00
#
_symmetry.space_group_name_H-M   'P 1'
#
loop_
_entity.id
_entity.type
_entity.pdbx_description
1 polymer ?
#
loop_
_entity_poly.entity_id
_entity_poly.type
_entity_poly.pdbx_seq_one_letter_code
_entity_poly.pdbx_strand_id
1 'polypeptide(L)'
;MANHTTASLNAPHLKQQPVSVTRKMAASLPGLRKIAEERGLTIHHLGAGYPHPEVTDPTGYIQHKERFFSHLDQQMGINDGERSETLREAYNYTDTLGPVGPREDFASVYGADWGFTINPDHLLPTVGASGGINLCCSLFERPGIKVAYITDAPTYAGFLARATLNDNASIYSVEMDDEGPIPETFQAQILKAREDGYFVPFYYTVPDGHNPGGFSFSQQRREAVLEVARDEGILIVEDAPYLYINFAAPEDRAKPVFSMAPDQPVHLFTGSKIGFPGPRGG
;
A
#
# COMPACT_ATOMS: atom_id res chain seq x y z
N MET A 1 43.49 6.13 -15.11
CA MET A 1 42.07 6.46 -14.97
C MET A 1 41.58 5.72 -13.75
N ALA A 2 41.25 6.42 -12.68
CA ALA A 2 40.75 5.80 -11.46
C ALA A 2 39.36 5.22 -11.74
N ASN A 3 39.20 3.91 -11.54
CA ASN A 3 37.89 3.26 -11.53
C ASN A 3 37.12 3.82 -10.34
N HIS A 4 36.31 4.86 -10.56
CA HIS A 4 35.30 5.27 -9.60
C HIS A 4 34.22 4.19 -9.58
N THR A 5 34.29 3.30 -8.61
CA THR A 5 33.22 2.35 -8.34
C THR A 5 31.99 3.14 -7.87
N THR A 6 30.83 2.88 -8.47
CA THR A 6 29.56 3.51 -8.14
C THR A 6 29.17 3.41 -6.66
N ALA A 7 29.82 2.53 -5.89
CA ALA A 7 29.68 2.40 -4.45
C ALA A 7 30.00 3.70 -3.65
N SER A 8 30.83 4.60 -4.20
CA SER A 8 31.17 5.87 -3.53
C SER A 8 30.08 6.94 -3.63
N LEU A 9 29.04 6.72 -4.43
CA LEU A 9 27.92 7.65 -4.63
C LEU A 9 26.71 7.33 -3.76
N ASN A 10 26.72 6.20 -3.06
CA ASN A 10 25.61 5.85 -2.15
C ASN A 10 25.67 6.71 -0.90
N ALA A 11 24.51 7.19 -0.45
CA ALA A 11 24.40 7.87 0.82
C ALA A 11 24.90 6.94 1.95
N PRO A 12 25.81 7.41 2.84
CA PRO A 12 26.48 6.54 3.81
C PRO A 12 25.54 5.79 4.77
N HIS A 13 24.32 6.32 4.96
CA HIS A 13 23.29 5.76 5.86
C HIS A 13 22.37 4.74 5.16
N LEU A 14 22.53 4.52 3.85
CA LEU A 14 21.70 3.55 3.12
C LEU A 14 22.39 2.20 3.05
N LYS A 15 21.67 1.15 3.45
CA LYS A 15 22.12 -0.23 3.29
C LYS A 15 21.98 -0.69 1.85
N GLN A 16 23.00 -1.36 1.34
CA GLN A 16 22.86 -2.11 0.10
C GLN A 16 21.96 -3.33 0.38
N GLN A 17 20.74 -3.29 -0.13
CA GLN A 17 19.79 -4.38 0.04
C GLN A 17 20.02 -5.49 -1.00
N PRO A 18 19.94 -6.76 -0.61
CA PRO A 18 19.88 -7.85 -1.56
C PRO A 18 18.57 -7.78 -2.37
N VAL A 19 18.61 -8.30 -3.58
CA VAL A 19 17.39 -8.43 -4.40
C VAL A 19 16.35 -9.22 -3.61
N SER A 20 15.11 -8.70 -3.52
CA SER A 20 14.04 -9.37 -2.76
C SER A 20 13.80 -10.80 -3.26
N VAL A 21 13.41 -11.69 -2.35
CA VAL A 21 13.15 -13.11 -2.65
C VAL A 21 12.14 -13.25 -3.78
N THR A 22 11.07 -12.47 -3.77
CA THR A 22 10.03 -12.48 -4.82
C THR A 22 10.59 -12.10 -6.19
N ARG A 23 11.50 -11.12 -6.27
CA ARG A 23 12.16 -10.75 -7.53
C ARG A 23 13.17 -11.81 -7.99
N LYS A 24 13.90 -12.43 -7.07
CA LYS A 24 14.80 -13.56 -7.41
C LYS A 24 14.00 -14.73 -7.97
N MET A 25 12.88 -15.07 -7.36
CA MET A 25 11.99 -16.11 -7.85
C MET A 25 11.42 -15.76 -9.23
N ALA A 26 10.91 -14.56 -9.42
CA ALA A 26 10.41 -14.11 -10.72
C ALA A 26 11.50 -14.18 -11.82
N ALA A 27 12.72 -13.80 -11.50
CA ALA A 27 13.84 -13.87 -12.44
C ALA A 27 14.25 -15.31 -12.78
N SER A 28 14.02 -16.28 -11.88
CA SER A 28 14.33 -17.71 -12.14
C SER A 28 13.25 -18.44 -12.95
N LEU A 29 12.02 -17.90 -13.02
CA LEU A 29 10.88 -18.54 -13.69
C LEU A 29 11.13 -18.95 -15.15
N PRO A 30 11.75 -18.13 -16.01
CA PRO A 30 12.00 -18.54 -17.40
C PRO A 30 12.87 -19.79 -17.49
N GLY A 31 13.93 -19.89 -16.68
CA GLY A 31 14.78 -21.07 -16.62
C GLY A 31 14.07 -22.30 -16.07
N LEU A 32 13.26 -22.12 -15.03
CA LEU A 32 12.46 -23.19 -14.44
C LEU A 32 11.41 -23.72 -15.40
N ARG A 33 10.75 -22.85 -16.18
CA ARG A 33 9.77 -23.23 -17.21
C ARG A 33 10.41 -24.12 -18.28
N LYS A 34 11.60 -23.77 -18.75
CA LYS A 34 12.35 -24.59 -19.72
C LYS A 34 12.64 -25.98 -19.17
N ILE A 35 13.15 -26.06 -17.92
CA ILE A 35 13.44 -27.34 -17.27
C ILE A 35 12.15 -28.18 -17.08
N ALA A 36 11.05 -27.54 -16.73
CA ALA A 36 9.78 -28.20 -16.56
C ALA A 36 9.25 -28.76 -17.88
N GLU A 37 9.32 -27.97 -18.95
CA GLU A 37 8.95 -28.39 -20.30
C GLU A 37 9.76 -29.61 -20.75
N GLU A 38 11.08 -29.59 -20.60
CA GLU A 38 11.97 -30.73 -20.90
C GLU A 38 11.63 -32.00 -20.11
N ARG A 39 11.00 -31.84 -18.94
CA ARG A 39 10.62 -32.95 -18.04
C ARG A 39 9.14 -33.32 -18.11
N GLY A 40 8.35 -32.67 -18.94
CA GLY A 40 6.89 -32.88 -19.02
C GLY A 40 6.16 -32.45 -17.74
N LEU A 41 6.70 -31.47 -16.99
CA LEU A 41 6.13 -30.95 -15.74
C LEU A 41 5.42 -29.63 -15.97
N THR A 42 4.39 -29.35 -15.18
CA THR A 42 3.71 -28.04 -15.15
C THR A 42 4.18 -27.23 -13.95
N ILE A 43 4.52 -25.95 -14.17
CA ILE A 43 4.82 -25.03 -13.08
C ILE A 43 3.58 -24.22 -12.72
N HIS A 44 3.13 -24.35 -11.47
CA HIS A 44 2.11 -23.51 -10.87
C HIS A 44 2.79 -22.36 -10.10
N HIS A 45 2.71 -21.14 -10.64
CA HIS A 45 3.34 -19.95 -10.03
C HIS A 45 2.42 -19.35 -8.97
N LEU A 46 2.62 -19.71 -7.71
CA LEU A 46 1.85 -19.22 -6.56
C LEU A 46 2.58 -18.08 -5.80
N GLY A 47 3.71 -17.60 -6.33
CA GLY A 47 4.57 -16.64 -5.63
C GLY A 47 4.20 -15.17 -5.80
N ALA A 48 3.20 -14.83 -6.62
CA ALA A 48 2.71 -13.46 -6.79
C ALA A 48 1.23 -13.47 -7.15
N GLY A 49 0.44 -12.67 -6.43
CA GLY A 49 -0.96 -12.42 -6.76
C GLY A 49 -1.07 -11.38 -7.87
N TYR A 50 -1.38 -11.83 -9.08
CA TYR A 50 -1.75 -10.95 -10.18
C TYR A 50 -3.25 -11.00 -10.40
N PRO A 51 -3.90 -9.88 -10.75
CA PRO A 51 -5.27 -9.92 -11.25
C PRO A 51 -5.35 -10.83 -12.48
N HIS A 52 -6.48 -11.52 -12.65
CA HIS A 52 -6.68 -12.40 -13.81
C HIS A 52 -6.52 -11.61 -15.13
N PRO A 53 -5.93 -12.19 -16.19
CA PRO A 53 -5.73 -11.48 -17.46
C PRO A 53 -6.99 -10.84 -18.05
N GLU A 54 -8.16 -11.47 -17.88
CA GLU A 54 -9.44 -10.89 -18.32
C GLU A 54 -9.83 -9.62 -17.55
N VAL A 55 -9.45 -9.51 -16.27
CA VAL A 55 -9.68 -8.31 -15.45
C VAL A 55 -8.72 -7.19 -15.84
N THR A 56 -7.52 -7.53 -16.30
CA THR A 56 -6.49 -6.58 -16.72
C THR A 56 -6.53 -6.26 -18.22
N ASP A 57 -7.56 -6.70 -18.95
CA ASP A 57 -7.77 -6.32 -20.34
C ASP A 57 -8.04 -4.81 -20.43
N PRO A 58 -7.17 -4.04 -21.12
CA PRO A 58 -7.30 -2.60 -21.21
C PRO A 58 -8.49 -2.13 -22.04
N THR A 59 -9.15 -3.03 -22.80
CA THR A 59 -10.26 -2.68 -23.69
C THR A 59 -11.42 -2.04 -22.93
N GLY A 60 -11.81 -2.62 -21.80
CA GLY A 60 -12.85 -2.05 -20.93
C GLY A 60 -12.46 -0.66 -20.39
N TYR A 61 -11.22 -0.49 -19.96
CA TYR A 61 -10.70 0.80 -19.48
C TYR A 61 -10.73 1.88 -20.58
N ILE A 62 -10.30 1.52 -21.78
CA ILE A 62 -10.31 2.45 -22.95
C ILE A 62 -11.76 2.86 -23.26
N GLN A 63 -12.70 1.91 -23.30
CA GLN A 63 -14.12 2.19 -23.52
C GLN A 63 -14.71 3.08 -22.41
N HIS A 64 -14.35 2.87 -21.15
CA HIS A 64 -14.78 3.74 -20.05
C HIS A 64 -14.22 5.15 -20.20
N LYS A 65 -12.97 5.30 -20.61
CA LYS A 65 -12.34 6.58 -20.88
C LYS A 65 -13.06 7.33 -22.01
N GLU A 66 -13.41 6.64 -23.11
CA GLU A 66 -14.17 7.22 -24.21
C GLU A 66 -15.59 7.64 -23.78
N ARG A 67 -16.26 6.82 -22.96
CA ARG A 67 -17.56 7.17 -22.38
C ARG A 67 -17.47 8.37 -21.46
N PHE A 68 -16.43 8.48 -20.65
CA PHE A 68 -16.20 9.63 -19.79
C PHE A 68 -16.07 10.91 -20.60
N PHE A 69 -15.28 10.93 -21.66
CA PHE A 69 -15.19 12.10 -22.54
C PHE A 69 -16.52 12.42 -23.20
N SER A 70 -17.26 11.40 -23.68
CA SER A 70 -18.61 11.63 -24.25
C SER A 70 -19.59 12.16 -23.21
N HIS A 71 -19.50 11.75 -21.96
CA HIS A 71 -20.30 12.26 -20.86
C HIS A 71 -20.00 13.74 -20.56
N LEU A 72 -18.72 14.11 -20.52
CA LEU A 72 -18.32 15.51 -20.37
C LEU A 72 -18.90 16.38 -21.50
N ASP A 73 -18.86 15.91 -22.76
CA ASP A 73 -19.44 16.62 -23.89
C ASP A 73 -20.95 16.82 -23.77
N GLN A 74 -21.68 15.78 -23.36
CA GLN A 74 -23.14 15.79 -23.35
C GLN A 74 -23.74 16.47 -22.11
N GLN A 75 -23.16 16.26 -20.94
CA GLN A 75 -23.72 16.80 -19.69
C GLN A 75 -23.18 18.16 -19.30
N MET A 76 -21.96 18.48 -19.63
CA MET A 76 -21.33 19.74 -19.29
C MET A 76 -21.35 20.75 -20.46
N GLY A 77 -21.83 20.35 -21.65
CA GLY A 77 -21.83 21.19 -22.84
C GLY A 77 -20.42 21.59 -23.29
N ILE A 78 -19.42 20.80 -22.92
CA ILE A 78 -18.02 21.08 -23.22
C ILE A 78 -17.76 20.89 -24.71
N ASN A 79 -17.37 21.92 -25.38
CA ASN A 79 -16.95 21.87 -26.79
C ASN A 79 -15.51 21.40 -26.93
N ASP A 80 -15.05 21.10 -28.14
CA ASP A 80 -13.70 20.59 -28.39
C ASP A 80 -12.59 21.51 -27.87
N GLY A 81 -12.80 22.83 -27.83
CA GLY A 81 -11.85 23.79 -27.27
C GLY A 81 -11.73 23.66 -25.74
N GLU A 82 -12.86 23.57 -25.07
CA GLU A 82 -12.93 23.39 -23.60
C GLU A 82 -12.38 22.05 -23.18
N ARG A 83 -12.67 20.97 -23.96
CA ARG A 83 -12.06 19.66 -23.74
C ARG A 83 -10.53 19.72 -23.83
N SER A 84 -10.00 20.42 -24.84
CA SER A 84 -8.55 20.59 -25.00
C SER A 84 -7.93 21.37 -23.85
N GLU A 85 -8.65 22.30 -23.24
CA GLU A 85 -8.22 23.05 -22.06
C GLU A 85 -8.21 22.16 -20.82
N THR A 86 -9.28 21.42 -20.56
CA THR A 86 -9.36 20.43 -19.48
C THR A 86 -8.24 19.37 -19.56
N LEU A 87 -7.95 18.89 -20.77
CA LEU A 87 -6.84 17.96 -20.99
C LEU A 87 -5.48 18.62 -20.73
N ARG A 88 -5.30 19.87 -21.13
CA ARG A 88 -4.06 20.61 -20.84
C ARG A 88 -3.85 20.81 -19.34
N GLU A 89 -4.89 21.14 -18.60
CA GLU A 89 -4.84 21.26 -17.15
C GLU A 89 -4.45 19.92 -16.50
N ALA A 90 -5.02 18.79 -16.96
CA ALA A 90 -4.69 17.45 -16.45
C ALA A 90 -3.21 17.03 -16.70
N TYR A 91 -2.53 17.66 -17.65
CA TYR A 91 -1.11 17.43 -17.97
C TYR A 91 -0.17 18.54 -17.50
N ASN A 92 -0.70 19.51 -16.75
CA ASN A 92 0.07 20.63 -16.21
C ASN A 92 0.42 20.42 -14.74
N TYR A 93 1.14 21.34 -14.14
CA TYR A 93 1.33 21.39 -12.70
C TYR A 93 -0.02 21.60 -12.01
N THR A 94 -0.27 20.81 -10.97
CA THR A 94 -1.47 20.87 -10.15
C THR A 94 -1.12 21.36 -8.74
N ASP A 95 -2.11 21.40 -7.85
CA ASP A 95 -1.91 21.67 -6.43
C ASP A 95 -0.94 20.62 -5.82
N THR A 96 -0.34 20.97 -4.69
CA THR A 96 0.61 20.13 -3.93
C THR A 96 0.01 18.76 -3.56
N LEU A 97 -1.29 18.72 -3.27
CA LEU A 97 -2.03 17.49 -2.98
C LEU A 97 -2.51 16.75 -4.23
N GLY A 98 -2.16 17.24 -5.44
CA GLY A 98 -2.71 16.72 -6.68
C GLY A 98 -4.05 17.36 -7.07
N PRO A 99 -4.62 17.01 -8.23
CA PRO A 99 -5.84 17.64 -8.74
C PRO A 99 -7.02 17.42 -7.80
N VAL A 100 -7.82 18.48 -7.58
CA VAL A 100 -8.94 18.51 -6.63
C VAL A 100 -10.05 17.54 -7.05
N GLY A 101 -10.51 17.63 -8.33
CA GLY A 101 -11.61 16.81 -8.83
C GLY A 101 -11.43 15.31 -8.62
N PRO A 102 -10.32 14.69 -9.06
CA PRO A 102 -10.05 13.27 -8.77
C PRO A 102 -10.01 12.90 -7.29
N ARG A 103 -9.59 13.80 -6.39
CA ARG A 103 -9.62 13.57 -4.94
C ARG A 103 -11.06 13.59 -4.41
N GLU A 104 -11.88 14.53 -4.88
CA GLU A 104 -13.31 14.61 -4.55
C GLU A 104 -14.07 13.39 -5.05
N ASP A 105 -13.85 12.97 -6.29
CA ASP A 105 -14.47 11.79 -6.89
C ASP A 105 -14.09 10.53 -6.10
N PHE A 106 -12.81 10.35 -5.79
CA PHE A 106 -12.35 9.22 -4.98
C PHE A 106 -12.99 9.24 -3.59
N ALA A 107 -12.98 10.39 -2.91
CA ALA A 107 -13.58 10.55 -1.59
C ALA A 107 -15.07 10.18 -1.59
N SER A 108 -15.80 10.60 -2.62
CA SER A 108 -17.23 10.33 -2.77
C SER A 108 -17.50 8.84 -2.98
N VAL A 109 -16.82 8.21 -3.95
CA VAL A 109 -17.04 6.79 -4.29
C VAL A 109 -16.57 5.88 -3.16
N TYR A 110 -15.34 6.05 -2.69
CA TYR A 110 -14.77 5.21 -1.65
C TYR A 110 -15.49 5.36 -0.31
N GLY A 111 -15.88 6.59 0.03
CA GLY A 111 -16.67 6.87 1.22
C GLY A 111 -18.05 6.22 1.17
N ALA A 112 -18.71 6.25 0.01
CA ALA A 112 -20.01 5.59 -0.19
C ALA A 112 -19.90 4.06 -0.09
N ASP A 113 -18.84 3.46 -0.67
CA ASP A 113 -18.63 2.01 -0.63
C ASP A 113 -18.46 1.47 0.80
N TRP A 114 -17.84 2.25 1.69
CA TRP A 114 -17.50 1.84 3.06
C TRP A 114 -18.33 2.53 4.14
N GLY A 115 -19.26 3.42 3.76
CA GLY A 115 -20.23 4.06 4.66
C GLY A 115 -19.63 5.12 5.58
N PHE A 116 -18.61 5.86 5.14
CA PHE A 116 -18.03 6.98 5.89
C PHE A 116 -17.69 8.17 4.99
N THR A 117 -17.46 9.33 5.61
CA THR A 117 -17.11 10.56 4.89
C THR A 117 -15.60 10.76 4.88
N ILE A 118 -15.04 11.01 3.69
CA ILE A 118 -13.62 11.34 3.51
C ILE A 118 -13.50 12.81 3.15
N ASN A 119 -12.60 13.52 3.84
CA ASN A 119 -12.22 14.88 3.42
C ASN A 119 -11.22 14.77 2.25
N PRO A 120 -11.53 15.31 1.06
CA PRO A 120 -10.61 15.28 -0.08
C PRO A 120 -9.25 15.93 0.19
N ASP A 121 -9.17 16.87 1.14
CA ASP A 121 -7.91 17.52 1.54
C ASP A 121 -7.00 16.62 2.39
N HIS A 122 -7.50 15.47 2.83
CA HIS A 122 -6.71 14.43 3.49
C HIS A 122 -6.28 13.31 2.53
N LEU A 123 -6.52 13.46 1.23
CA LEU A 123 -6.12 12.50 0.20
C LEU A 123 -4.86 12.97 -0.51
N LEU A 124 -3.90 12.06 -0.65
CA LEU A 124 -2.66 12.28 -1.39
C LEU A 124 -2.48 11.17 -2.42
N PRO A 125 -2.65 11.45 -3.72
CA PRO A 125 -2.33 10.48 -4.78
C PRO A 125 -0.86 10.08 -4.76
N THR A 126 -0.59 8.78 -4.86
CA THR A 126 0.76 8.23 -4.82
C THR A 126 1.02 7.24 -5.96
N VAL A 127 2.29 6.85 -6.13
CA VAL A 127 2.68 5.81 -7.12
C VAL A 127 2.39 4.42 -6.53
N GLY A 128 1.09 4.10 -6.38
CA GLY A 128 0.59 2.92 -5.69
C GLY A 128 0.87 2.96 -4.18
N ALA A 129 0.34 1.99 -3.42
CA ALA A 129 0.57 1.88 -1.97
C ALA A 129 2.05 1.89 -1.60
N SER A 130 2.95 1.38 -2.46
CA SER A 130 4.41 1.44 -2.22
C SER A 130 4.94 2.88 -2.14
N GLY A 131 4.35 3.83 -2.88
CA GLY A 131 4.63 5.25 -2.74
C GLY A 131 4.22 5.78 -1.37
N GLY A 132 3.03 5.42 -0.91
CA GLY A 132 2.52 5.75 0.42
C GLY A 132 3.41 5.18 1.54
N ILE A 133 3.78 3.90 1.46
CA ILE A 133 4.72 3.26 2.41
C ILE A 133 6.03 4.05 2.49
N ASN A 134 6.59 4.42 1.32
CA ASN A 134 7.84 5.17 1.29
C ASN A 134 7.70 6.55 1.95
N LEU A 135 6.60 7.25 1.72
CA LEU A 135 6.32 8.53 2.36
C LEU A 135 6.19 8.38 3.88
N CYS A 136 5.41 7.40 4.36
CA CYS A 136 5.25 7.13 5.80
C CYS A 136 6.61 6.89 6.48
N CYS A 137 7.47 6.06 5.91
CA CYS A 137 8.80 5.85 6.46
C CYS A 137 9.63 7.16 6.45
N SER A 138 9.65 7.86 5.31
CA SER A 138 10.49 9.06 5.12
C SER A 138 10.12 10.21 6.05
N LEU A 139 8.86 10.33 6.46
CA LEU A 139 8.40 11.37 7.38
C LEU A 139 9.09 11.30 8.75
N PHE A 140 9.44 10.10 9.21
CA PHE A 140 9.97 9.85 10.54
C PHE A 140 11.48 9.54 10.55
N GLU A 141 12.08 9.30 9.39
CA GLU A 141 13.51 9.04 9.27
C GLU A 141 14.29 10.36 9.27
N ARG A 142 15.01 10.61 10.35
CA ARG A 142 15.87 11.78 10.49
C ARG A 142 17.29 11.37 10.88
N PRO A 143 18.31 12.09 10.45
CA PRO A 143 19.69 11.83 10.87
C PRO A 143 19.82 11.80 12.41
N GLY A 144 20.43 10.73 12.92
CA GLY A 144 20.67 10.57 14.37
C GLY A 144 19.48 10.06 15.18
N ILE A 145 18.31 9.89 14.58
CA ILE A 145 17.13 9.30 15.25
C ILE A 145 17.05 7.82 14.91
N LYS A 146 17.00 6.97 15.93
CA LYS A 146 16.69 5.55 15.79
C LYS A 146 15.19 5.40 15.69
N VAL A 147 14.71 4.74 14.65
CA VAL A 147 13.27 4.51 14.40
C VAL A 147 12.96 3.02 14.50
N ALA A 148 11.94 2.67 15.28
CA ALA A 148 11.39 1.31 15.31
C ALA A 148 10.07 1.28 14.52
N TYR A 149 10.00 0.38 13.57
CA TYR A 149 8.78 0.04 12.89
C TYR A 149 8.18 -1.23 13.50
N ILE A 150 7.00 -1.08 14.06
CA ILE A 150 6.23 -2.21 14.56
C ILE A 150 5.45 -2.81 13.40
N THR A 151 5.43 -4.14 13.25
CA THR A 151 4.69 -4.81 12.17
C THR A 151 4.39 -6.26 12.52
N ASP A 152 3.48 -6.87 11.79
CA ASP A 152 3.09 -8.28 11.94
C ASP A 152 4.25 -9.25 11.67
N ALA A 153 4.17 -10.45 12.23
CA ALA A 153 5.06 -11.55 11.91
C ALA A 153 4.25 -12.79 11.51
N PRO A 154 4.22 -13.13 10.21
CA PRO A 154 4.92 -12.49 9.07
C PRO A 154 4.26 -11.21 8.58
N THR A 155 4.92 -10.42 7.73
CA THR A 155 4.39 -9.20 7.11
C THR A 155 4.80 -9.05 5.64
N TYR A 156 4.26 -8.03 4.96
CA TYR A 156 4.55 -7.77 3.56
C TYR A 156 6.03 -7.48 3.31
N ALA A 157 6.64 -8.29 2.46
CA ALA A 157 8.07 -8.18 2.14
C ALA A 157 8.46 -6.83 1.49
N GLY A 158 7.52 -6.15 0.83
CA GLY A 158 7.75 -4.83 0.25
C GLY A 158 7.90 -3.74 1.30
N PHE A 159 7.15 -3.82 2.40
CA PHE A 159 7.35 -2.96 3.56
C PHE A 159 8.71 -3.21 4.21
N LEU A 160 9.04 -4.46 4.49
CA LEU A 160 10.34 -4.82 5.08
C LEU A 160 11.51 -4.30 4.24
N ALA A 161 11.42 -4.46 2.91
CA ALA A 161 12.44 -3.97 2.00
C ALA A 161 12.64 -2.45 2.08
N ARG A 162 11.58 -1.67 2.34
CA ARG A 162 11.68 -0.22 2.55
C ARG A 162 12.16 0.13 3.96
N ALA A 163 11.56 -0.47 4.96
CA ALA A 163 11.82 -0.17 6.36
C ALA A 163 13.28 -0.43 6.77
N THR A 164 13.91 -1.44 6.17
CA THR A 164 15.29 -1.83 6.46
C THR A 164 16.36 -1.12 5.61
N LEU A 165 15.98 -0.14 4.78
CA LEU A 165 16.95 0.66 4.02
C LEU A 165 17.80 1.59 4.91
N ASN A 166 17.23 2.07 6.00
CA ASN A 166 17.89 2.97 6.91
C ASN A 166 18.64 2.18 7.99
N ASP A 167 19.93 2.49 8.19
CA ASP A 167 20.76 1.86 9.24
C ASP A 167 20.27 2.13 10.66
N ASN A 168 19.56 3.23 10.86
CA ASN A 168 18.98 3.61 12.14
C ASN A 168 17.56 3.05 12.36
N ALA A 169 17.05 2.24 11.42
CA ALA A 169 15.74 1.61 11.57
C ALA A 169 15.86 0.17 12.06
N SER A 170 14.92 -0.23 12.92
CA SER A 170 14.75 -1.60 13.40
C SER A 170 13.31 -2.05 13.29
N ILE A 171 13.11 -3.35 13.11
CA ILE A 171 11.78 -3.98 13.03
C ILE A 171 11.50 -4.67 14.35
N TYR A 172 10.31 -4.42 14.92
CA TYR A 172 9.75 -5.10 16.06
C TYR A 172 8.49 -5.82 15.63
N SER A 173 8.49 -7.14 15.81
CA SER A 173 7.48 -8.03 15.25
C SER A 173 6.40 -8.38 16.28
N VAL A 174 5.14 -8.27 15.85
CA VAL A 174 3.95 -8.61 16.64
C VAL A 174 3.49 -10.01 16.26
N GLU A 175 3.25 -10.85 17.25
CA GLU A 175 2.65 -12.16 17.05
C GLU A 175 1.20 -12.03 16.59
N MET A 176 0.77 -12.96 15.74
CA MET A 176 -0.60 -13.04 15.24
C MET A 176 -1.21 -14.41 15.51
N ASP A 177 -2.51 -14.42 15.67
CA ASP A 177 -3.36 -15.61 15.59
C ASP A 177 -4.28 -15.53 14.36
N ASP A 178 -5.29 -16.41 14.28
CA ASP A 178 -6.22 -16.48 13.15
C ASP A 178 -7.14 -15.24 13.05
N GLU A 179 -7.20 -14.38 14.05
CA GLU A 179 -7.98 -13.16 14.08
C GLU A 179 -7.15 -11.90 13.80
N GLY A 180 -5.82 -12.00 13.82
CA GLY A 180 -4.89 -10.89 13.59
C GLY A 180 -3.83 -10.72 14.69
N PRO A 181 -3.19 -9.54 14.79
CA PRO A 181 -2.13 -9.27 15.76
C PRO A 181 -2.67 -9.32 17.19
N ILE A 182 -1.95 -10.00 18.08
CA ILE A 182 -2.31 -10.14 19.49
C ILE A 182 -2.04 -8.81 20.21
N PRO A 183 -3.05 -8.12 20.79
CA PRO A 183 -2.92 -6.78 21.34
C PRO A 183 -1.86 -6.64 22.42
N GLU A 184 -1.74 -7.64 23.31
CA GLU A 184 -0.77 -7.66 24.40
C GLU A 184 0.66 -7.74 23.86
N THR A 185 0.89 -8.54 22.81
CA THR A 185 2.21 -8.62 22.16
C THR A 185 2.52 -7.35 21.39
N PHE A 186 1.51 -6.73 20.77
CA PHE A 186 1.64 -5.45 20.10
C PHE A 186 2.10 -4.36 21.08
N GLN A 187 1.42 -4.20 22.22
CA GLN A 187 1.82 -3.25 23.25
C GLN A 187 3.23 -3.54 23.78
N ALA A 188 3.52 -4.82 24.08
CA ALA A 188 4.84 -5.22 24.55
C ALA A 188 5.98 -4.86 23.59
N GLN A 189 5.76 -4.99 22.27
CA GLN A 189 6.78 -4.62 21.28
C GLN A 189 6.99 -3.10 21.19
N ILE A 190 5.95 -2.28 21.35
CA ILE A 190 6.07 -0.82 21.43
C ILE A 190 6.93 -0.42 22.63
N LEU A 191 6.60 -0.95 23.81
CA LEU A 191 7.32 -0.65 25.06
C LEU A 191 8.78 -1.10 24.96
N LYS A 192 9.01 -2.30 24.43
CA LYS A 192 10.37 -2.82 24.22
C LYS A 192 11.19 -1.95 23.29
N ALA A 193 10.60 -1.50 22.18
CA ALA A 193 11.30 -0.62 21.24
C ALA A 193 11.71 0.70 21.90
N ARG A 194 10.85 1.28 22.74
CA ARG A 194 11.15 2.49 23.50
C ARG A 194 12.24 2.28 24.55
N GLU A 195 12.21 1.16 25.26
CA GLU A 195 13.27 0.78 26.21
C GLU A 195 14.63 0.61 25.52
N ASP A 196 14.64 0.07 24.28
CA ASP A 196 15.84 -0.05 23.44
C ASP A 196 16.29 1.32 22.86
N GLY A 197 15.60 2.42 23.18
CA GLY A 197 15.93 3.78 22.79
C GLY A 197 15.51 4.18 21.38
N TYR A 198 14.49 3.54 20.84
CA TYR A 198 13.93 3.86 19.53
C TYR A 198 12.70 4.77 19.64
N PHE A 199 12.55 5.66 18.68
CA PHE A 199 11.29 6.34 18.42
C PHE A 199 10.35 5.41 17.64
N VAL A 200 9.10 5.26 18.11
CA VAL A 200 8.08 4.40 17.51
C VAL A 200 7.01 5.29 16.87
N PRO A 201 7.04 5.51 15.53
CA PRO A 201 6.08 6.38 14.87
C PRO A 201 4.76 5.70 14.56
N PHE A 202 4.81 4.44 14.11
CA PHE A 202 3.63 3.72 13.66
C PHE A 202 3.79 2.20 13.72
N TYR A 203 2.64 1.55 13.67
CA TYR A 203 2.48 0.14 13.38
C TYR A 203 2.00 -0.02 11.93
N TYR A 204 2.69 -0.87 11.15
CA TYR A 204 2.32 -1.20 9.77
C TYR A 204 1.65 -2.57 9.71
N THR A 205 0.50 -2.66 9.03
CA THR A 205 -0.24 -3.90 8.87
C THR A 205 -1.04 -3.95 7.56
N VAL A 206 -1.42 -5.18 7.15
CA VAL A 206 -2.30 -5.47 6.01
C VAL A 206 -3.53 -6.21 6.54
N PRO A 207 -4.58 -5.53 7.02
CA PRO A 207 -5.66 -6.16 7.78
C PRO A 207 -6.64 -6.98 6.92
N ASP A 208 -6.70 -6.75 5.62
CA ASP A 208 -7.58 -7.48 4.69
C ASP A 208 -6.77 -8.39 3.78
N GLY A 209 -7.13 -9.68 3.74
CA GLY A 209 -6.40 -10.67 2.94
C GLY A 209 -4.91 -10.63 3.24
N HIS A 210 -4.55 -10.65 4.51
CA HIS A 210 -3.20 -10.42 5.03
C HIS A 210 -2.11 -11.09 4.18
N ASN A 211 -1.09 -10.33 3.81
CA ASN A 211 0.02 -10.82 3.00
C ASN A 211 1.29 -10.99 3.87
N PRO A 212 1.73 -12.25 4.15
CA PRO A 212 1.39 -13.49 3.45
C PRO A 212 0.38 -14.40 4.19
N GLY A 213 -0.27 -13.97 5.26
CA GLY A 213 -1.10 -14.84 6.11
C GLY A 213 -2.35 -15.40 5.42
N GLY A 214 -2.95 -14.67 4.46
CA GLY A 214 -4.10 -15.13 3.69
C GLY A 214 -5.45 -15.05 4.41
N PHE A 215 -5.52 -14.39 5.57
CA PHE A 215 -6.74 -14.17 6.36
C PHE A 215 -7.01 -12.67 6.53
N SER A 216 -8.19 -12.30 7.00
CA SER A 216 -8.52 -10.92 7.36
C SER A 216 -8.74 -10.80 8.86
N PHE A 217 -8.33 -9.67 9.44
CA PHE A 217 -8.51 -9.41 10.86
C PHE A 217 -9.97 -9.26 11.21
N SER A 218 -10.38 -9.82 12.35
CA SER A 218 -11.73 -9.64 12.86
C SER A 218 -12.00 -8.18 13.24
N GLN A 219 -13.28 -7.79 13.25
CA GLN A 219 -13.67 -6.44 13.67
C GLN A 219 -13.16 -6.13 15.09
N GLN A 220 -13.35 -7.06 16.02
CA GLN A 220 -12.90 -6.91 17.41
C GLN A 220 -11.38 -6.73 17.51
N ARG A 221 -10.62 -7.45 16.69
CA ARG A 221 -9.17 -7.34 16.68
C ARG A 221 -8.71 -5.98 16.16
N ARG A 222 -9.35 -5.44 15.13
CA ARG A 222 -9.08 -4.09 14.62
C ARG A 222 -9.36 -3.03 15.67
N GLU A 223 -10.45 -3.16 16.43
CA GLU A 223 -10.80 -2.25 17.52
C GLU A 223 -9.78 -2.31 18.66
N ALA A 224 -9.37 -3.51 19.09
CA ALA A 224 -8.38 -3.68 20.14
C ALA A 224 -6.99 -3.13 19.74
N VAL A 225 -6.56 -3.35 18.50
CA VAL A 225 -5.30 -2.78 17.97
C VAL A 225 -5.36 -1.27 17.90
N LEU A 226 -6.50 -0.71 17.50
CA LEU A 226 -6.71 0.73 17.46
C LEU A 226 -6.63 1.36 18.87
N GLU A 227 -7.21 0.69 19.88
CA GLU A 227 -7.14 1.13 21.27
C GLU A 227 -5.70 1.16 21.76
N VAL A 228 -4.93 0.08 21.59
CA VAL A 228 -3.51 0.04 21.95
C VAL A 228 -2.71 1.14 21.24
N ALA A 229 -2.94 1.36 19.94
CA ALA A 229 -2.23 2.40 19.20
C ALA A 229 -2.54 3.82 19.72
N ARG A 230 -3.78 4.05 20.14
CA ARG A 230 -4.20 5.33 20.77
C ARG A 230 -3.54 5.53 22.13
N ASP A 231 -3.61 4.54 22.98
CA ASP A 231 -3.05 4.58 24.33
C ASP A 231 -1.54 4.82 24.30
N GLU A 232 -0.88 4.19 23.32
CA GLU A 232 0.56 4.34 23.11
C GLU A 232 0.92 5.57 22.25
N GLY A 233 -0.04 6.32 21.70
CA GLY A 233 0.21 7.54 20.93
C GLY A 233 1.01 7.29 19.65
N ILE A 234 0.81 6.17 18.96
CA ILE A 234 1.41 5.85 17.68
C ILE A 234 0.36 5.80 16.56
N LEU A 235 0.78 6.00 15.32
CA LEU A 235 -0.11 5.84 14.17
C LEU A 235 -0.25 4.37 13.78
N ILE A 236 -1.31 4.06 13.01
CA ILE A 236 -1.44 2.81 12.27
C ILE A 236 -1.28 3.13 10.79
N VAL A 237 -0.42 2.42 10.08
CA VAL A 237 -0.35 2.42 8.62
C VAL A 237 -1.09 1.19 8.14
N GLU A 238 -2.35 1.39 7.78
CA GLU A 238 -3.27 0.37 7.27
C GLU A 238 -3.09 0.24 5.75
N ASP A 239 -2.36 -0.78 5.31
CA ASP A 239 -2.18 -1.07 3.88
C ASP A 239 -3.32 -1.97 3.39
N ALA A 240 -4.21 -1.43 2.56
CA ALA A 240 -5.47 -2.04 2.16
C ALA A 240 -5.57 -2.39 0.66
N PRO A 241 -4.59 -3.11 0.07
CA PRO A 241 -4.64 -3.46 -1.35
C PRO A 241 -5.70 -4.51 -1.68
N TYR A 242 -6.18 -5.25 -0.68
CA TYR A 242 -7.12 -6.37 -0.85
C TYR A 242 -8.51 -6.09 -0.30
N LEU A 243 -8.78 -4.88 0.18
CA LEU A 243 -10.05 -4.52 0.81
C LEU A 243 -11.27 -4.83 -0.07
N TYR A 244 -11.17 -4.60 -1.39
CA TYR A 244 -12.22 -4.96 -2.35
C TYR A 244 -12.23 -6.43 -2.77
N ILE A 245 -11.19 -7.20 -2.43
CA ILE A 245 -11.11 -8.64 -2.71
C ILE A 245 -11.51 -9.40 -1.45
N ASN A 246 -12.77 -9.29 -1.08
CA ASN A 246 -13.33 -9.93 0.10
C ASN A 246 -14.53 -10.78 -0.32
N PHE A 247 -14.48 -12.07 -0.01
CA PHE A 247 -15.51 -13.06 -0.37
C PHE A 247 -16.60 -13.21 0.68
N ALA A 248 -16.47 -12.53 1.83
CA ALA A 248 -17.53 -12.48 2.85
C ALA A 248 -18.74 -11.66 2.33
N ALA A 249 -19.90 -11.95 2.84
CA ALA A 249 -21.07 -11.11 2.60
C ALA A 249 -20.83 -9.67 3.09
N PRO A 250 -21.37 -8.64 2.43
CA PRO A 250 -21.07 -7.24 2.78
C PRO A 250 -21.30 -6.91 4.27
N GLU A 251 -22.32 -7.50 4.87
CA GLU A 251 -22.66 -7.33 6.29
C GLU A 251 -21.67 -7.98 7.26
N ASP A 252 -20.91 -8.98 6.79
CA ASP A 252 -19.92 -9.72 7.59
C ASP A 252 -18.50 -9.16 7.42
N ARG A 253 -18.32 -8.16 6.56
CA ARG A 253 -17.00 -7.57 6.34
C ARG A 253 -16.62 -6.65 7.48
N ALA A 254 -15.43 -6.89 8.03
CA ALA A 254 -14.85 -5.97 9.00
C ALA A 254 -14.61 -4.59 8.36
N LYS A 255 -14.91 -3.54 9.11
CA LYS A 255 -14.68 -2.15 8.66
C LYS A 255 -13.21 -1.82 8.66
N PRO A 256 -12.71 -1.04 7.68
CA PRO A 256 -11.37 -0.50 7.73
C PRO A 256 -11.10 0.27 9.04
N VAL A 257 -9.90 0.16 9.58
CA VAL A 257 -9.53 0.88 10.81
C VAL A 257 -9.72 2.40 10.64
N PHE A 258 -9.41 2.90 9.45
CA PHE A 258 -9.64 4.30 9.09
C PHE A 258 -11.10 4.75 9.28
N SER A 259 -12.09 3.90 8.96
CA SER A 259 -13.51 4.26 9.12
C SER A 259 -13.95 4.40 10.58
N MET A 260 -13.23 3.76 11.50
CA MET A 260 -13.53 3.81 12.94
C MET A 260 -12.88 5.01 13.63
N ALA A 261 -11.79 5.52 13.08
CA ALA A 261 -11.02 6.60 13.67
C ALA A 261 -10.21 7.36 12.60
N PRO A 262 -10.84 8.24 11.83
CA PRO A 262 -10.19 8.90 10.67
C PRO A 262 -8.93 9.69 10.99
N ASP A 263 -8.72 10.09 12.23
CA ASP A 263 -7.58 10.89 12.67
C ASP A 263 -6.38 10.05 13.17
N GLN A 264 -6.54 8.73 13.28
CA GLN A 264 -5.52 7.85 13.85
C GLN A 264 -4.70 7.10 12.80
N PRO A 265 -5.27 6.41 11.80
CA PRO A 265 -4.51 5.67 10.81
C PRO A 265 -4.17 6.51 9.58
N VAL A 266 -3.07 6.12 8.94
CA VAL A 266 -2.80 6.42 7.53
C VAL A 266 -3.29 5.23 6.72
N HIS A 267 -4.33 5.42 5.92
CA HIS A 267 -4.91 4.38 5.09
C HIS A 267 -4.29 4.40 3.70
N LEU A 268 -3.71 3.29 3.26
CA LEU A 268 -3.08 3.15 1.95
C LEU A 268 -3.97 2.31 1.03
N PHE A 269 -4.56 2.95 0.05
CA PHE A 269 -5.32 2.29 -1.00
C PHE A 269 -4.47 2.10 -2.26
N THR A 270 -4.79 1.09 -3.07
CA THR A 270 -4.24 0.94 -4.43
C THR A 270 -5.18 0.16 -5.34
N GLY A 271 -5.32 0.60 -6.59
CA GLY A 271 -6.05 -0.13 -7.62
C GLY A 271 -5.31 -1.35 -8.19
N SER A 272 -4.08 -1.61 -7.73
CA SER A 272 -3.20 -2.65 -8.33
C SER A 272 -3.74 -4.07 -8.24
N LYS A 273 -4.65 -4.38 -7.30
CA LYS A 273 -5.19 -5.72 -7.09
C LYS A 273 -6.59 -5.91 -7.64
N ILE A 274 -7.33 -4.82 -7.81
CA ILE A 274 -8.71 -4.84 -8.32
C ILE A 274 -8.84 -4.42 -9.78
N GLY A 275 -7.75 -3.96 -10.40
CA GLY A 275 -7.77 -3.45 -11.77
C GLY A 275 -6.39 -3.53 -12.43
N PHE A 276 -5.82 -2.38 -12.75
CA PHE A 276 -4.62 -2.27 -13.55
C PHE A 276 -3.38 -1.93 -12.70
N PRO A 277 -2.48 -2.89 -12.43
CA PRO A 277 -1.25 -2.62 -11.68
C PRO A 277 -0.27 -1.70 -12.42
N GLY A 278 -0.35 -1.64 -13.75
CA GLY A 278 0.55 -0.85 -14.61
C GLY A 278 0.48 0.67 -14.40
N PRO A 279 -0.70 1.31 -14.34
CA PRO A 279 -0.85 2.75 -14.13
C PRO A 279 -0.29 3.28 -12.81
N ARG A 280 -0.08 2.41 -11.82
CA ARG A 280 0.52 2.76 -10.52
C ARG A 280 -0.28 3.80 -9.74
N GLY A 281 -1.61 3.66 -9.71
CA GLY A 281 -2.49 4.48 -8.86
C GLY A 281 -2.56 3.95 -7.42
N GLY A 282 -2.48 4.86 -6.50
CA GLY A 282 -2.68 4.63 -5.08
C GLY A 282 -2.82 5.94 -4.33
#